data_d60bec78d54bf7ac04992ab03b438b55
#
_entry.id   d60bec78d54bf7ac04992ab03b438b55
#
_cell.length_a   1.000
_cell.length_b   1.000
_cell.length_c   1.000
_cell.angle_alpha   90.00
_cell.angle_beta   90.00
_cell.angle_gamma   90.00
#
_symmetry.space_group_name_H-M   'P 1'
#
loop_
_entity.id
_entity.type
_entity.pdbx_description
1 polymer ?
#
loop_
_entity_poly.entity_id
_entity_poly.type
_entity_poly.pdbx_seq_one_letter_code
_entity_poly.pdbx_strand_id
1 'polypeptide(L)'
;MNDYSFGNLLYELRTKSKLTQGELAIKLGVTNKAISKWENGKAKPTTDTLKKISVLFNIPIEKLLQIKNEQKKDITKIVITGGPCAGKTTAMSWIQNAFTDLGYHVIFVPECATELITAGISGITCKSVVDFQTALMKLQLEREKIYEEAAKTSKSDKILIVCDRGIMDSKAYLSNLDFSTVLNELNKNEIELRDNYDAVFHLVTAAKGAEEFYTIENNSARSETSTEAVLADDKLIDAWNGHPHFRVIDNSTNFDEKMKKLIKEISLFLGEPEPYEIERKFLIEYPDINWLNKNCKKLEIIQTYLNSDNNEEIRIRQRGINGNYIYTKTIKKKITHIKRIEIEKRLSKDEYLSLLMNADITKQQIRKTRYCLIYENQYFEIDIYPFWNDKAIVEIELNNENQEITFPNKLKVIKEVTDDINYKNSSLANINRK
;
A
#
# COMPACT_ATOMS: atom_id res chain seq x y z
N MET A 1 10.54 -0.22 -29.79
CA MET A 1 10.74 -0.17 -28.33
C MET A 1 9.51 0.50 -27.74
N ASN A 2 8.78 -0.16 -26.86
CA ASN A 2 7.63 0.45 -26.19
C ASN A 2 8.16 1.31 -25.04
N ASP A 3 7.98 2.64 -25.16
CA ASP A 3 8.33 3.57 -24.09
C ASP A 3 7.05 3.95 -23.35
N TYR A 4 6.88 3.37 -22.19
CA TYR A 4 5.70 3.60 -21.34
C TYR A 4 5.82 4.82 -20.42
N SER A 5 7.00 5.47 -20.34
CA SER A 5 7.25 6.56 -19.38
C SER A 5 6.29 7.74 -19.58
N PHE A 6 6.22 8.26 -20.81
CA PHE A 6 5.29 9.33 -21.15
C PHE A 6 3.82 8.88 -21.07
N GLY A 7 3.53 7.65 -21.50
CA GLY A 7 2.16 7.13 -21.53
C GLY A 7 1.55 7.02 -20.12
N ASN A 8 2.31 6.53 -19.15
CA ASN A 8 1.88 6.45 -17.77
C ASN A 8 1.71 7.83 -17.14
N LEU A 9 2.65 8.75 -17.40
CA LEU A 9 2.53 10.12 -16.93
C LEU A 9 1.25 10.79 -17.47
N LEU A 10 0.98 10.63 -18.77
CA LEU A 10 -0.22 11.20 -19.41
C LEU A 10 -1.51 10.60 -18.82
N TYR A 11 -1.54 9.29 -18.63
CA TYR A 11 -2.66 8.58 -17.99
C TYR A 11 -2.94 9.13 -16.58
N GLU A 12 -1.92 9.28 -15.75
CA GLU A 12 -2.04 9.83 -14.41
C GLU A 12 -2.58 11.26 -14.39
N LEU A 13 -2.00 12.14 -15.22
CA LEU A 13 -2.45 13.53 -15.32
C LEU A 13 -3.90 13.65 -15.75
N ARG A 14 -4.30 12.85 -16.74
CA ARG A 14 -5.67 12.79 -17.21
C ARG A 14 -6.64 12.32 -16.14
N THR A 15 -6.31 11.21 -15.45
CA THR A 15 -7.18 10.62 -14.42
C THR A 15 -7.27 11.51 -13.18
N LYS A 16 -6.16 12.15 -12.77
CA LYS A 16 -6.16 13.15 -11.70
C LYS A 16 -7.05 14.35 -12.02
N SER A 17 -7.10 14.76 -13.30
CA SER A 17 -7.97 15.82 -13.79
C SER A 17 -9.40 15.35 -14.09
N LYS A 18 -9.74 14.09 -13.80
CA LYS A 18 -11.06 13.47 -14.05
C LYS A 18 -11.51 13.53 -15.50
N LEU A 19 -10.57 13.53 -16.46
CA LEU A 19 -10.84 13.56 -17.88
C LEU A 19 -10.90 12.15 -18.47
N THR A 20 -11.83 11.91 -19.38
CA THR A 20 -11.81 10.75 -20.27
C THR A 20 -10.77 10.94 -21.37
N GLN A 21 -10.36 9.87 -22.06
CA GLN A 21 -9.47 9.96 -23.21
C GLN A 21 -10.05 10.86 -24.32
N GLY A 22 -11.39 10.81 -24.51
CA GLY A 22 -12.09 11.63 -25.50
C GLY A 22 -12.05 13.13 -25.16
N GLU A 23 -12.30 13.48 -23.90
CA GLU A 23 -12.25 14.88 -23.45
C GLU A 23 -10.83 15.45 -23.51
N LEU A 24 -9.81 14.64 -23.16
CA LEU A 24 -8.43 15.05 -23.33
C LEU A 24 -8.07 15.25 -24.80
N ALA A 25 -8.55 14.36 -25.67
CA ALA A 25 -8.32 14.47 -27.12
C ALA A 25 -8.90 15.77 -27.69
N ILE A 26 -10.12 16.14 -27.28
CA ILE A 26 -10.76 17.42 -27.68
C ILE A 26 -9.92 18.61 -27.20
N LYS A 27 -9.48 18.61 -25.93
CA LYS A 27 -8.68 19.71 -25.35
C LYS A 27 -7.33 19.90 -26.03
N LEU A 28 -6.73 18.82 -26.50
CA LEU A 28 -5.42 18.85 -27.19
C LEU A 28 -5.53 19.02 -28.72
N GLY A 29 -6.74 18.90 -29.29
CA GLY A 29 -6.99 18.94 -30.71
C GLY A 29 -6.44 17.71 -31.45
N VAL A 30 -6.59 16.53 -30.87
CA VAL A 30 -6.12 15.24 -31.40
C VAL A 30 -7.26 14.19 -31.37
N THR A 31 -7.01 13.02 -31.95
CA THR A 31 -8.00 11.92 -31.90
C THR A 31 -7.92 11.14 -30.59
N ASN A 32 -9.04 10.57 -30.15
CA ASN A 32 -9.07 9.63 -29.00
C ASN A 32 -8.08 8.46 -29.20
N LYS A 33 -7.96 7.96 -30.43
CA LYS A 33 -7.01 6.89 -30.79
C LYS A 33 -5.55 7.32 -30.59
N ALA A 34 -5.22 8.62 -30.76
CA ALA A 34 -3.89 9.15 -30.48
C ALA A 34 -3.59 9.11 -28.97
N ILE A 35 -4.52 9.58 -28.13
CA ILE A 35 -4.39 9.52 -26.67
C ILE A 35 -4.17 8.07 -26.22
N SER A 36 -5.03 7.15 -26.69
CA SER A 36 -4.91 5.73 -26.35
C SER A 36 -3.56 5.14 -26.77
N LYS A 37 -3.04 5.48 -27.95
CA LYS A 37 -1.72 5.03 -28.40
C LYS A 37 -0.59 5.58 -27.53
N TRP A 38 -0.68 6.83 -27.09
CA TRP A 38 0.32 7.45 -26.23
C TRP A 38 0.31 6.85 -24.84
N GLU A 39 -0.87 6.68 -24.20
CA GLU A 39 -1.01 6.06 -22.89
C GLU A 39 -0.55 4.59 -22.87
N ASN A 40 -0.62 3.90 -24.02
CA ASN A 40 -0.14 2.52 -24.17
C ASN A 40 1.30 2.44 -24.72
N GLY A 41 2.05 3.53 -24.79
CA GLY A 41 3.44 3.56 -25.24
C GLY A 41 3.65 3.21 -26.72
N LYS A 42 2.56 3.12 -27.53
CA LYS A 42 2.59 2.72 -28.94
C LYS A 42 2.93 3.86 -29.90
N ALA A 43 2.92 5.10 -29.43
CA ALA A 43 3.29 6.30 -30.15
C ALA A 43 3.70 7.41 -29.19
N LYS A 44 4.41 8.43 -29.70
CA LYS A 44 4.74 9.65 -28.95
C LYS A 44 4.03 10.85 -29.56
N PRO A 45 3.63 11.85 -28.75
CA PRO A 45 3.10 13.10 -29.27
C PRO A 45 4.20 13.93 -29.93
N THR A 46 3.78 14.85 -30.81
CA THR A 46 4.68 15.85 -31.40
C THR A 46 5.09 16.89 -30.35
N THR A 47 6.18 17.63 -30.62
CA THR A 47 6.66 18.70 -29.73
C THR A 47 5.58 19.76 -29.45
N ASP A 48 4.76 20.09 -30.46
CA ASP A 48 3.66 21.04 -30.28
C ASP A 48 2.57 20.51 -29.40
N THR A 49 2.29 19.20 -29.48
CA THR A 49 1.34 18.55 -28.57
C THR A 49 1.89 18.46 -27.16
N LEU A 50 3.20 18.22 -26.97
CA LEU A 50 3.85 18.26 -25.65
C LEU A 50 3.75 19.64 -25.00
N LYS A 51 3.90 20.73 -25.77
CA LYS A 51 3.67 22.10 -25.28
C LYS A 51 2.22 22.30 -24.80
N LYS A 52 1.24 21.80 -25.57
CA LYS A 52 -0.18 21.88 -25.16
C LYS A 52 -0.44 21.08 -23.89
N ILE A 53 0.15 19.90 -23.75
CA ILE A 53 0.05 19.07 -22.54
C ILE A 53 0.67 19.78 -21.32
N SER A 54 1.86 20.39 -21.51
CA SER A 54 2.55 21.20 -20.50
C SER A 54 1.65 22.32 -19.97
N VAL A 55 1.03 23.08 -20.88
CA VAL A 55 0.12 24.18 -20.51
C VAL A 55 -1.16 23.66 -19.87
N LEU A 56 -1.79 22.63 -20.44
CA LEU A 56 -3.06 22.08 -19.94
C LEU A 56 -2.97 21.57 -18.50
N PHE A 57 -1.86 20.94 -18.16
CA PHE A 57 -1.66 20.35 -16.84
C PHE A 57 -0.73 21.17 -15.93
N ASN A 58 -0.32 22.35 -16.38
CA ASN A 58 0.61 23.24 -15.67
C ASN A 58 1.88 22.51 -15.19
N ILE A 59 2.55 21.83 -16.12
CA ILE A 59 3.78 21.06 -15.85
C ILE A 59 4.88 21.54 -16.80
N PRO A 60 6.12 21.80 -16.30
CA PRO A 60 7.25 22.14 -17.15
C PRO A 60 7.49 21.08 -18.22
N ILE A 61 7.76 21.50 -19.46
CA ILE A 61 7.98 20.59 -20.58
C ILE A 61 9.18 19.68 -20.36
N GLU A 62 10.17 20.17 -19.63
CA GLU A 62 11.36 19.43 -19.20
C GLU A 62 10.96 18.21 -18.35
N LYS A 63 9.92 18.34 -17.53
CA LYS A 63 9.37 17.27 -16.69
C LYS A 63 8.63 16.21 -17.52
N LEU A 64 8.15 16.56 -18.71
CA LEU A 64 7.59 15.61 -19.69
C LEU A 64 8.68 14.86 -20.46
N LEU A 65 9.92 15.35 -20.45
CA LEU A 65 11.04 14.87 -21.29
C LEU A 65 12.26 14.36 -20.50
N GLN A 66 12.39 14.68 -19.20
CA GLN A 66 13.62 14.39 -18.43
C GLN A 66 13.37 13.71 -17.09
N ILE A 67 14.25 12.78 -16.74
CA ILE A 67 14.31 12.08 -15.45
C ILE A 67 15.77 12.03 -15.00
N LYS A 68 16.08 12.61 -13.82
CA LYS A 68 17.41 12.54 -13.18
C LYS A 68 17.43 11.51 -12.06
N ASN A 69 18.51 10.73 -11.98
CA ASN A 69 18.80 9.79 -10.90
C ASN A 69 19.56 10.51 -9.75
N GLU A 70 19.03 10.43 -8.53
CA GLU A 70 19.76 10.69 -7.28
C GLU A 70 19.85 9.40 -6.47
N GLN A 71 21.03 9.09 -5.91
CA GLN A 71 21.22 7.95 -5.00
C GLN A 71 20.48 8.22 -3.68
N LYS A 72 19.50 7.39 -3.35
CA LYS A 72 18.66 7.53 -2.15
C LYS A 72 19.02 6.45 -1.12
N LYS A 73 19.15 6.87 0.15
CA LYS A 73 19.39 6.00 1.31
C LYS A 73 18.22 5.07 1.55
N ASP A 74 18.47 3.83 1.95
CA ASP A 74 17.41 2.84 2.21
C ASP A 74 16.80 3.09 3.59
N ILE A 75 15.67 3.80 3.61
CA ILE A 75 14.88 4.07 4.81
C ILE A 75 13.55 3.35 4.64
N THR A 76 13.25 2.45 5.58
CA THR A 76 11.95 1.77 5.64
C THR A 76 11.11 2.37 6.74
N LYS A 77 9.87 2.77 6.44
CA LYS A 77 8.91 3.35 7.40
C LYS A 77 7.70 2.44 7.56
N ILE A 78 7.54 1.90 8.77
CA ILE A 78 6.42 1.01 9.11
C ILE A 78 5.51 1.63 10.18
N VAL A 79 4.27 1.14 10.22
CA VAL A 79 3.30 1.49 11.26
C VAL A 79 3.01 0.27 12.13
N ILE A 80 3.00 0.49 13.43
CA ILE A 80 2.40 -0.41 14.41
C ILE A 80 1.11 0.24 14.90
N THR A 81 -0.03 -0.34 14.53
CA THR A 81 -1.36 0.13 14.94
C THR A 81 -2.14 -0.96 15.67
N GLY A 82 -3.31 -0.66 16.13
CA GLY A 82 -4.19 -1.61 16.83
C GLY A 82 -5.03 -0.96 17.89
N GLY A 83 -6.09 -1.65 18.29
CA GLY A 83 -7.03 -1.19 19.31
C GLY A 83 -6.43 -1.01 20.71
N PRO A 84 -7.25 -0.63 21.68
CA PRO A 84 -6.85 -0.58 23.09
C PRO A 84 -6.35 -1.95 23.58
N CYS A 85 -5.35 -1.97 24.44
CA CYS A 85 -4.75 -3.20 24.99
C CYS A 85 -4.21 -4.20 23.94
N ALA A 86 -3.85 -3.75 22.75
CA ALA A 86 -3.31 -4.60 21.70
C ALA A 86 -1.83 -5.03 21.91
N GLY A 87 -1.11 -4.38 22.86
CA GLY A 87 0.29 -4.66 23.16
C GLY A 87 1.29 -3.81 22.37
N LYS A 88 0.88 -2.67 21.80
CA LYS A 88 1.74 -1.79 20.99
C LYS A 88 3.02 -1.34 21.71
N THR A 89 2.90 -0.88 22.95
CA THR A 89 4.08 -0.41 23.73
C THR A 89 5.10 -1.52 23.94
N THR A 90 4.65 -2.75 24.22
CA THR A 90 5.53 -3.91 24.34
C THR A 90 6.15 -4.26 22.99
N ALA A 91 5.38 -4.18 21.91
CA ALA A 91 5.86 -4.42 20.55
C ALA A 91 7.03 -3.48 20.18
N MET A 92 6.99 -2.20 20.59
CA MET A 92 8.10 -1.26 20.35
C MET A 92 9.42 -1.76 20.96
N SER A 93 9.37 -2.27 22.20
CA SER A 93 10.57 -2.83 22.87
C SER A 93 11.10 -4.08 22.16
N TRP A 94 10.20 -4.97 21.72
CA TRP A 94 10.59 -6.15 20.96
C TRP A 94 11.22 -5.79 19.61
N ILE A 95 10.65 -4.82 18.89
CA ILE A 95 11.17 -4.30 17.63
C ILE A 95 12.55 -3.68 17.82
N GLN A 96 12.71 -2.83 18.87
CA GLN A 96 13.99 -2.21 19.19
C GLN A 96 15.09 -3.27 19.34
N ASN A 97 14.87 -4.28 20.17
CA ASN A 97 15.86 -5.32 20.45
C ASN A 97 16.16 -6.13 19.18
N ALA A 98 15.13 -6.69 18.55
CA ALA A 98 15.31 -7.59 17.40
C ALA A 98 16.04 -6.92 16.22
N PHE A 99 15.69 -5.69 15.88
CA PHE A 99 16.25 -5.04 14.69
C PHE A 99 17.55 -4.28 14.95
N THR A 100 17.80 -3.84 16.20
CA THR A 100 19.13 -3.34 16.58
C THR A 100 20.18 -4.46 16.46
N ASP A 101 19.85 -5.67 16.90
CA ASP A 101 20.74 -6.84 16.78
C ASP A 101 21.01 -7.23 15.30
N LEU A 102 20.08 -6.92 14.40
CA LEU A 102 20.24 -7.09 12.95
C LEU A 102 20.94 -5.90 12.27
N GLY A 103 21.42 -4.93 13.05
CA GLY A 103 22.20 -3.78 12.58
C GLY A 103 21.36 -2.61 12.05
N TYR A 104 20.05 -2.57 12.33
CA TYR A 104 19.21 -1.43 11.97
C TYR A 104 19.39 -0.29 12.97
N HIS A 105 19.41 0.94 12.45
CA HIS A 105 19.12 2.12 13.24
C HIS A 105 17.60 2.28 13.33
N VAL A 106 17.02 1.85 14.45
CA VAL A 106 15.58 1.93 14.69
C VAL A 106 15.24 3.30 15.25
N ILE A 107 14.29 3.99 14.62
CA ILE A 107 13.80 5.32 14.98
C ILE A 107 12.31 5.21 15.27
N PHE A 108 11.88 5.57 16.49
CA PHE A 108 10.46 5.56 16.84
C PHE A 108 9.84 6.94 16.69
N VAL A 109 8.73 7.02 15.96
CA VAL A 109 7.85 8.19 15.93
C VAL A 109 6.75 7.97 16.96
N PRO A 110 6.73 8.76 18.06
CA PRO A 110 5.77 8.55 19.14
C PRO A 110 4.34 8.93 18.73
N GLU A 111 3.35 8.35 19.45
CA GLU A 111 1.93 8.64 19.24
C GLU A 111 1.61 10.13 19.47
N CYS A 112 1.16 10.80 18.42
CA CYS A 112 0.84 12.23 18.47
C CYS A 112 -0.43 12.55 19.27
N ALA A 113 -1.40 11.62 19.31
CA ALA A 113 -2.66 11.83 20.02
C ALA A 113 -2.43 11.99 21.51
N THR A 114 -1.59 11.12 22.11
CA THR A 114 -1.24 11.18 23.53
C THR A 114 -0.62 12.51 23.91
N GLU A 115 0.25 13.08 23.06
CA GLU A 115 0.88 14.37 23.31
C GLU A 115 -0.16 15.51 23.34
N LEU A 116 -1.04 15.59 22.34
CA LEU A 116 -2.06 16.61 22.28
C LEU A 116 -3.05 16.51 23.44
N ILE A 117 -3.49 15.30 23.78
CA ILE A 117 -4.43 15.07 24.87
C ILE A 117 -3.82 15.44 26.22
N THR A 118 -2.55 15.07 26.44
CA THR A 118 -1.83 15.44 27.67
C THR A 118 -1.61 16.93 27.79
N ALA A 119 -1.43 17.63 26.64
CA ALA A 119 -1.37 19.09 26.58
C ALA A 119 -2.73 19.79 26.75
N GLY A 120 -3.83 19.05 26.93
CA GLY A 120 -5.18 19.58 27.08
C GLY A 120 -5.94 19.80 25.77
N ILE A 121 -5.43 19.32 24.65
CA ILE A 121 -6.07 19.42 23.33
C ILE A 121 -6.68 18.09 22.97
N SER A 122 -8.01 18.02 22.89
CA SER A 122 -8.76 16.77 22.63
C SER A 122 -10.02 17.04 21.85
N GLY A 123 -10.71 15.99 21.39
CA GLY A 123 -12.02 16.11 20.74
C GLY A 123 -13.10 16.74 21.64
N ILE A 124 -12.90 16.79 22.95
CA ILE A 124 -13.82 17.44 23.91
C ILE A 124 -13.47 18.93 24.07
N THR A 125 -12.20 19.29 24.05
CA THR A 125 -11.74 20.68 24.28
C THR A 125 -11.68 21.51 22.98
N CYS A 126 -11.61 20.85 21.82
CA CYS A 126 -11.76 21.51 20.51
C CYS A 126 -13.24 21.78 20.19
N LYS A 127 -13.51 22.64 19.21
CA LYS A 127 -14.87 22.96 18.76
C LYS A 127 -15.58 21.72 18.20
N SER A 128 -14.85 20.83 17.57
CA SER A 128 -15.37 19.58 17.02
C SER A 128 -14.27 18.49 17.01
N VAL A 129 -14.68 17.24 16.84
CA VAL A 129 -13.75 16.12 16.61
C VAL A 129 -12.97 16.33 15.31
N VAL A 130 -13.57 16.95 14.30
CA VAL A 130 -12.91 17.29 13.03
C VAL A 130 -11.73 18.23 13.26
N ASP A 131 -11.92 19.31 14.04
CA ASP A 131 -10.83 20.25 14.36
C ASP A 131 -9.68 19.57 15.10
N PHE A 132 -10.01 18.70 16.08
CA PHE A 132 -9.00 17.91 16.79
C PHE A 132 -8.24 16.98 15.86
N GLN A 133 -8.94 16.21 15.02
CA GLN A 133 -8.30 15.27 14.10
C GLN A 133 -7.49 16.00 13.03
N THR A 134 -7.93 17.17 12.58
CA THR A 134 -7.14 18.02 11.67
C THR A 134 -5.83 18.47 12.31
N ALA A 135 -5.88 18.92 13.57
CA ALA A 135 -4.67 19.33 14.30
C ALA A 135 -3.74 18.14 14.51
N LEU A 136 -4.28 16.98 14.91
CA LEU A 136 -3.55 15.74 15.10
C LEU A 136 -2.84 15.30 13.81
N MET A 137 -3.54 15.26 12.69
CA MET A 137 -2.98 14.85 11.42
C MET A 137 -1.91 15.82 10.91
N LYS A 138 -2.07 17.13 11.13
CA LYS A 138 -1.03 18.13 10.82
C LYS A 138 0.23 17.89 11.63
N LEU A 139 0.10 17.70 12.95
CA LEU A 139 1.23 17.40 13.83
C LEU A 139 1.95 16.11 13.41
N GLN A 140 1.20 15.06 13.12
CA GLN A 140 1.76 13.78 12.72
C GLN A 140 2.52 13.86 11.39
N LEU A 141 1.95 14.49 10.37
CA LEU A 141 2.58 14.67 9.07
C LEU A 141 3.90 15.44 9.18
N GLU A 142 3.92 16.53 9.95
CA GLU A 142 5.14 17.32 10.13
C GLU A 142 6.18 16.57 10.96
N ARG A 143 5.76 15.86 12.00
CA ARG A 143 6.65 15.02 12.82
C ARG A 143 7.29 13.92 11.99
N GLU A 144 6.51 13.15 11.27
CA GLU A 144 7.03 12.07 10.42
C GLU A 144 8.03 12.61 9.40
N LYS A 145 7.74 13.75 8.78
CA LYS A 145 8.65 14.42 7.85
C LYS A 145 9.98 14.81 8.51
N ILE A 146 9.95 15.39 9.70
CA ILE A 146 11.17 15.76 10.46
C ILE A 146 11.99 14.50 10.76
N TYR A 147 11.35 13.40 11.19
CA TYR A 147 12.03 12.15 11.49
C TYR A 147 12.62 11.49 10.23
N GLU A 148 11.93 11.56 9.10
CA GLU A 148 12.49 11.09 7.81
C GLU A 148 13.67 11.94 7.36
N GLU A 149 13.63 13.25 7.52
CA GLU A 149 14.75 14.15 7.19
C GLU A 149 15.95 13.88 8.09
N ALA A 150 15.73 13.67 9.38
CA ALA A 150 16.80 13.30 10.33
C ALA A 150 17.38 11.91 9.99
N ALA A 151 16.54 10.94 9.63
CA ALA A 151 16.95 9.61 9.23
C ALA A 151 17.92 9.63 8.02
N LYS A 152 17.70 10.50 7.05
CA LYS A 152 18.59 10.67 5.87
C LYS A 152 20.02 11.08 6.28
N THR A 153 20.21 11.69 7.45
CA THR A 153 21.51 12.08 7.98
C THR A 153 22.18 11.00 8.83
N SER A 154 21.51 9.88 9.10
CA SER A 154 22.05 8.76 9.88
C SER A 154 23.33 8.23 9.27
N LYS A 155 24.24 7.68 10.10
CA LYS A 155 25.44 6.99 9.64
C LYS A 155 25.18 5.53 9.23
N SER A 156 24.01 4.99 9.62
CA SER A 156 23.61 3.61 9.27
C SER A 156 23.08 3.56 7.84
N ASP A 157 23.37 2.46 7.15
CA ASP A 157 22.80 2.16 5.82
C ASP A 157 21.43 1.47 5.94
N LYS A 158 21.16 0.80 7.06
CA LYS A 158 19.88 0.16 7.39
C LYS A 158 19.11 1.02 8.38
N ILE A 159 18.00 1.62 7.97
CA ILE A 159 17.20 2.50 8.83
C ILE A 159 15.75 2.01 8.83
N LEU A 160 15.22 1.80 10.04
CA LEU A 160 13.83 1.41 10.26
C LEU A 160 13.13 2.50 11.07
N ILE A 161 12.20 3.22 10.46
CA ILE A 161 11.30 4.16 11.15
C ILE A 161 10.04 3.40 11.53
N VAL A 162 9.70 3.40 12.80
CA VAL A 162 8.52 2.73 13.37
C VAL A 162 7.59 3.79 13.94
N CYS A 163 6.43 3.98 13.33
CA CYS A 163 5.41 4.90 13.80
C CYS A 163 4.48 4.19 14.79
N ASP A 164 4.41 4.71 16.03
CA ASP A 164 3.36 4.32 16.98
C ASP A 164 2.06 5.00 16.56
N ARG A 165 1.20 4.26 15.92
CA ARG A 165 0.07 4.69 15.11
C ARG A 165 0.47 5.39 13.80
N GLY A 166 -0.37 5.26 12.81
CA GLY A 166 -0.21 5.93 11.53
C GLY A 166 -1.34 6.93 11.24
N ILE A 167 -1.14 7.74 10.22
CA ILE A 167 -2.05 8.84 9.88
C ILE A 167 -3.49 8.37 9.61
N MET A 168 -3.67 7.14 9.09
CA MET A 168 -4.99 6.60 8.79
C MET A 168 -5.76 6.17 10.03
N ASP A 169 -5.12 6.04 11.21
CA ASP A 169 -5.81 5.76 12.46
C ASP A 169 -6.86 6.86 12.77
N SER A 170 -6.60 8.10 12.37
CA SER A 170 -7.55 9.22 12.50
C SER A 170 -8.88 8.97 11.78
N LYS A 171 -8.88 8.23 10.68
CA LYS A 171 -10.09 7.89 9.92
C LYS A 171 -11.07 7.03 10.74
N ALA A 172 -10.56 6.19 11.65
CA ALA A 172 -11.38 5.34 12.50
C ALA A 172 -12.29 6.13 13.47
N TYR A 173 -11.94 7.38 13.74
CA TYR A 173 -12.65 8.28 14.65
C TYR A 173 -13.53 9.33 13.95
N LEU A 174 -13.61 9.29 12.63
CA LEU A 174 -14.36 10.24 11.79
C LEU A 174 -15.39 9.51 10.94
N SER A 175 -16.47 10.22 10.60
CA SER A 175 -17.33 9.79 9.50
C SER A 175 -16.59 9.95 8.15
N ASN A 176 -17.06 9.27 7.11
CA ASN A 176 -16.46 9.43 5.77
C ASN A 176 -16.54 10.88 5.26
N LEU A 177 -17.60 11.62 5.62
CA LEU A 177 -17.77 13.03 5.25
C LEU A 177 -16.78 13.92 6.00
N ASP A 178 -16.64 13.71 7.33
CA ASP A 178 -15.69 14.45 8.17
C ASP A 178 -14.27 14.18 7.73
N PHE A 179 -13.91 12.93 7.45
CA PHE A 179 -12.60 12.59 6.93
C PHE A 179 -12.29 13.27 5.60
N SER A 180 -13.27 13.32 4.69
CA SER A 180 -13.13 14.06 3.43
C SER A 180 -12.90 15.55 3.67
N THR A 181 -13.56 16.14 4.67
CA THR A 181 -13.36 17.54 5.07
C THR A 181 -11.93 17.76 5.55
N VAL A 182 -11.41 16.89 6.43
CA VAL A 182 -10.03 16.96 6.89
C VAL A 182 -9.03 16.84 5.74
N LEU A 183 -9.25 15.89 4.81
CA LEU A 183 -8.39 15.73 3.64
C LEU A 183 -8.33 16.98 2.76
N ASN A 184 -9.48 17.64 2.55
CA ASN A 184 -9.55 18.91 1.81
C ASN A 184 -8.77 20.03 2.51
N GLU A 185 -8.92 20.18 3.83
CA GLU A 185 -8.16 21.17 4.60
C GLU A 185 -6.65 20.93 4.57
N LEU A 186 -6.23 19.68 4.58
CA LEU A 186 -4.82 19.28 4.47
C LEU A 186 -4.29 19.35 3.04
N ASN A 187 -5.14 19.55 2.04
CA ASN A 187 -4.82 19.40 0.63
C ASN A 187 -4.14 18.05 0.33
N LYS A 188 -4.68 16.97 0.88
CA LYS A 188 -4.18 15.59 0.77
C LYS A 188 -5.27 14.66 0.22
N ASN A 189 -4.85 13.49 -0.21
CA ASN A 189 -5.75 12.41 -0.59
C ASN A 189 -5.47 11.14 0.23
N GLU A 190 -6.50 10.30 0.36
CA GLU A 190 -6.45 9.10 1.20
C GLU A 190 -5.33 8.15 0.79
N ILE A 191 -5.11 7.95 -0.51
CA ILE A 191 -4.10 7.02 -1.02
C ILE A 191 -2.68 7.52 -0.70
N GLU A 192 -2.43 8.81 -0.90
CA GLU A 192 -1.14 9.42 -0.57
C GLU A 192 -0.82 9.24 0.92
N LEU A 193 -1.80 9.44 1.80
CA LEU A 193 -1.63 9.30 3.24
C LEU A 193 -1.47 7.84 3.66
N ARG A 194 -2.36 6.95 3.21
CA ARG A 194 -2.34 5.54 3.56
C ARG A 194 -1.08 4.85 3.09
N ASP A 195 -0.74 5.06 1.82
CA ASP A 195 0.36 4.37 1.18
C ASP A 195 1.70 5.13 1.34
N ASN A 196 1.77 6.11 2.28
CA ASN A 196 3.01 6.79 2.67
C ASN A 196 3.91 5.94 3.57
N TYR A 197 3.47 4.78 3.98
CA TYR A 197 4.21 3.81 4.77
C TYR A 197 4.55 2.60 3.91
N ASP A 198 5.67 1.94 4.21
CA ASP A 198 6.12 0.77 3.46
C ASP A 198 5.36 -0.49 3.90
N ALA A 199 5.04 -0.61 5.21
CA ALA A 199 4.20 -1.67 5.75
C ALA A 199 3.39 -1.21 6.98
N VAL A 200 2.27 -1.89 7.24
CA VAL A 200 1.40 -1.65 8.39
C VAL A 200 1.11 -2.98 9.09
N PHE A 201 1.38 -3.02 10.39
CA PHE A 201 1.13 -4.17 11.24
C PHE A 201 0.07 -3.79 12.29
N HIS A 202 -1.11 -4.39 12.18
CA HIS A 202 -2.22 -4.18 13.09
C HIS A 202 -2.20 -5.27 14.16
N LEU A 203 -2.03 -4.86 15.40
CA LEU A 203 -2.15 -5.74 16.55
C LEU A 203 -3.61 -5.76 17.02
N VAL A 204 -4.26 -6.91 16.96
CA VAL A 204 -5.65 -7.05 17.39
C VAL A 204 -5.77 -6.78 18.89
N THR A 205 -6.80 -6.04 19.31
CA THR A 205 -7.08 -5.75 20.72
C THR A 205 -7.24 -7.04 21.54
N ALA A 206 -6.78 -7.04 22.80
CA ALA A 206 -7.01 -8.14 23.72
C ALA A 206 -8.51 -8.42 23.95
N ALA A 207 -9.39 -7.43 23.75
CA ALA A 207 -10.84 -7.62 23.82
C ALA A 207 -11.40 -8.60 22.76
N LYS A 208 -10.58 -9.07 21.81
CA LYS A 208 -10.90 -10.12 20.85
C LYS A 208 -10.00 -11.34 21.08
N GLY A 209 -10.51 -12.36 21.76
CA GLY A 209 -9.85 -13.66 21.94
C GLY A 209 -8.74 -13.70 22.98
N ALA A 210 -8.62 -12.66 23.82
CA ALA A 210 -7.71 -12.61 24.98
C ALA A 210 -8.29 -11.69 26.07
N GLU A 211 -9.60 -11.79 26.30
CA GLU A 211 -10.39 -10.89 27.15
C GLU A 211 -9.87 -10.85 28.60
N GLU A 212 -9.29 -11.94 29.10
CA GLU A 212 -8.67 -12.02 30.45
C GLU A 212 -7.50 -11.05 30.63
N PHE A 213 -6.86 -10.61 29.53
CA PHE A 213 -5.77 -9.63 29.53
C PHE A 213 -6.24 -8.21 29.18
N TYR A 214 -7.54 -8.02 28.97
CA TYR A 214 -8.10 -6.70 28.76
C TYR A 214 -8.28 -5.98 30.09
N THR A 215 -7.33 -5.12 30.47
CA THR A 215 -7.38 -4.36 31.73
C THR A 215 -7.45 -2.86 31.43
N ILE A 216 -8.33 -2.18 32.17
CA ILE A 216 -8.48 -0.71 32.12
C ILE A 216 -7.41 -0.03 33.02
N GLU A 217 -6.80 -0.76 33.94
CA GLU A 217 -5.93 -0.22 35.00
C GLU A 217 -4.59 0.34 34.53
N ASN A 218 -4.11 -0.08 33.37
CA ASN A 218 -2.77 0.27 32.88
C ASN A 218 -2.66 1.63 32.15
N ASN A 219 -3.77 2.37 32.01
CA ASN A 219 -3.75 3.71 31.40
C ASN A 219 -4.94 4.54 31.89
N SER A 220 -4.66 5.56 32.70
CA SER A 220 -5.65 6.47 33.29
C SER A 220 -6.48 7.29 32.27
N ALA A 221 -6.10 7.26 31.01
CA ALA A 221 -6.82 7.91 29.91
C ALA A 221 -7.88 7.00 29.25
N ARG A 222 -8.08 5.77 29.74
CA ARG A 222 -8.99 4.79 29.12
C ARG A 222 -10.28 4.66 29.92
N SER A 223 -11.40 4.86 29.21
CA SER A 223 -12.76 4.63 29.72
C SER A 223 -13.56 3.65 28.85
N GLU A 224 -12.92 3.04 27.85
CA GLU A 224 -13.60 2.22 26.84
C GLU A 224 -13.94 0.83 27.39
N THR A 225 -15.17 0.40 27.17
CA THR A 225 -15.62 -0.97 27.44
C THR A 225 -14.98 -1.96 26.44
N SER A 226 -15.00 -3.25 26.77
CA SER A 226 -14.51 -4.30 25.85
C SER A 226 -15.22 -4.24 24.48
N THR A 227 -16.52 -3.97 24.45
CA THR A 227 -17.29 -3.84 23.21
C THR A 227 -16.85 -2.62 22.40
N GLU A 228 -16.61 -1.48 23.02
CA GLU A 228 -16.10 -0.28 22.35
C GLU A 228 -14.70 -0.50 21.80
N ALA A 229 -13.84 -1.21 22.54
CA ALA A 229 -12.50 -1.57 22.09
C ALA A 229 -12.54 -2.46 20.83
N VAL A 230 -13.46 -3.43 20.77
CA VAL A 230 -13.69 -4.27 19.57
C VAL A 230 -14.10 -3.42 18.40
N LEU A 231 -15.08 -2.52 18.57
CA LEU A 231 -15.54 -1.64 17.49
C LEU A 231 -14.46 -0.66 17.01
N ALA A 232 -13.64 -0.14 17.92
CA ALA A 232 -12.52 0.73 17.57
C ALA A 232 -11.47 -0.05 16.76
N ASP A 233 -11.18 -1.28 17.15
CA ASP A 233 -10.24 -2.16 16.46
C ASP A 233 -10.70 -2.47 15.01
N ASP A 234 -12.00 -2.79 14.83
CA ASP A 234 -12.60 -3.02 13.50
C ASP A 234 -12.50 -1.79 12.59
N LYS A 235 -12.78 -0.60 13.15
CA LYS A 235 -12.64 0.66 12.41
C LYS A 235 -11.20 0.95 12.00
N LEU A 236 -10.23 0.64 12.85
CA LEU A 236 -8.80 0.77 12.53
C LEU A 236 -8.40 -0.17 11.40
N ILE A 237 -8.86 -1.43 11.44
CA ILE A 237 -8.65 -2.39 10.36
C ILE A 237 -9.23 -1.85 9.04
N ASP A 238 -10.46 -1.34 9.05
CA ASP A 238 -11.08 -0.77 7.84
C ASP A 238 -10.34 0.48 7.33
N ALA A 239 -9.83 1.32 8.21
CA ALA A 239 -9.08 2.52 7.85
C ALA A 239 -7.80 2.19 7.06
N TRP A 240 -7.12 1.08 7.38
CA TRP A 240 -5.91 0.63 6.71
C TRP A 240 -6.15 -0.35 5.56
N ASN A 241 -7.39 -0.83 5.40
CA ASN A 241 -7.72 -1.72 4.30
C ASN A 241 -7.38 -1.08 2.96
N GLY A 242 -6.71 -1.84 2.10
CA GLY A 242 -6.21 -1.35 0.82
C GLY A 242 -4.74 -0.91 0.84
N HIS A 243 -4.03 -0.95 1.98
CA HIS A 243 -2.57 -0.79 2.01
C HIS A 243 -1.88 -2.03 1.40
N PRO A 244 -0.76 -1.89 0.62
CA PRO A 244 -0.12 -3.02 -0.06
C PRO A 244 0.43 -4.09 0.89
N HIS A 245 1.02 -3.67 2.00
CA HIS A 245 1.59 -4.53 3.02
C HIS A 245 0.86 -4.31 4.34
N PHE A 246 -0.38 -4.77 4.42
CA PHE A 246 -1.17 -4.75 5.63
C PHE A 246 -1.24 -6.15 6.25
N ARG A 247 -0.82 -6.28 7.51
CA ARG A 247 -0.82 -7.54 8.25
C ARG A 247 -1.56 -7.38 9.56
N VAL A 248 -2.47 -8.31 9.83
CA VAL A 248 -3.23 -8.39 11.07
C VAL A 248 -2.60 -9.47 11.95
N ILE A 249 -2.12 -9.08 13.13
CA ILE A 249 -1.52 -9.95 14.14
C ILE A 249 -2.56 -10.21 15.21
N ASP A 250 -3.17 -11.37 15.16
CA ASP A 250 -4.29 -11.79 16.00
C ASP A 250 -3.87 -12.35 17.37
N ASN A 251 -4.86 -12.71 18.20
CA ASN A 251 -4.69 -13.30 19.52
C ASN A 251 -4.90 -14.84 19.50
N SER A 252 -4.70 -15.51 18.37
CA SER A 252 -4.85 -16.98 18.25
C SER A 252 -3.83 -17.75 19.09
N THR A 253 -2.78 -17.09 19.57
CA THR A 253 -1.72 -17.65 20.41
C THR A 253 -1.53 -16.80 21.66
N ASN A 254 -0.66 -17.25 22.58
CA ASN A 254 -0.28 -16.45 23.74
C ASN A 254 0.47 -15.16 23.32
N PHE A 255 0.62 -14.24 24.27
CA PHE A 255 1.18 -12.91 24.00
C PHE A 255 2.62 -12.95 23.46
N ASP A 256 3.47 -13.83 23.98
CA ASP A 256 4.85 -13.96 23.54
C ASP A 256 4.93 -14.47 22.08
N GLU A 257 4.11 -15.45 21.74
CA GLU A 257 4.01 -15.95 20.36
C GLU A 257 3.42 -14.89 19.42
N LYS A 258 2.46 -14.08 19.87
CA LYS A 258 1.98 -12.91 19.13
C LYS A 258 3.11 -11.93 18.83
N MET A 259 3.97 -11.64 19.81
CA MET A 259 5.13 -10.75 19.59
C MET A 259 6.17 -11.38 18.65
N LYS A 260 6.45 -12.67 18.80
CA LYS A 260 7.32 -13.41 17.86
C LYS A 260 6.77 -13.38 16.43
N LYS A 261 5.43 -13.56 16.27
CA LYS A 261 4.76 -13.45 14.99
C LYS A 261 4.94 -12.06 14.37
N LEU A 262 4.77 -11.00 15.17
CA LEU A 262 5.01 -9.62 14.71
C LEU A 262 6.46 -9.44 14.23
N ILE A 263 7.46 -9.85 15.03
CA ILE A 263 8.88 -9.72 14.66
C ILE A 263 9.18 -10.52 13.38
N LYS A 264 8.62 -11.72 13.26
CA LYS A 264 8.76 -12.55 12.06
C LYS A 264 8.19 -11.84 10.82
N GLU A 265 6.98 -11.28 10.90
CA GLU A 265 6.35 -10.56 9.78
C GLU A 265 7.16 -9.32 9.36
N ILE A 266 7.68 -8.55 10.33
CA ILE A 266 8.55 -7.41 10.03
C ILE A 266 9.87 -7.90 9.41
N SER A 267 10.49 -8.96 9.93
CA SER A 267 11.72 -9.53 9.38
C SER A 267 11.53 -10.01 7.93
N LEU A 268 10.42 -10.71 7.66
CA LEU A 268 10.06 -11.14 6.31
C LEU A 268 9.92 -9.95 5.37
N PHE A 269 9.26 -8.89 5.82
CA PHE A 269 9.09 -7.66 5.04
C PHE A 269 10.42 -6.97 4.74
N LEU A 270 11.34 -6.92 5.72
CA LEU A 270 12.66 -6.31 5.58
C LEU A 270 13.67 -7.19 4.82
N GLY A 271 13.32 -8.43 4.54
CA GLY A 271 14.23 -9.37 3.92
C GLY A 271 15.25 -9.99 4.89
N GLU A 272 14.92 -10.05 6.17
CA GLU A 272 15.80 -10.53 7.25
C GLU A 272 15.15 -11.69 8.03
N PRO A 273 15.81 -12.83 8.22
CA PRO A 273 16.89 -13.41 7.45
C PRO A 273 16.38 -13.97 6.15
N GLU A 274 16.29 -13.99 5.13
CA GLU A 274 15.68 -14.50 3.88
C GLU A 274 14.13 -14.40 3.88
N PRO A 275 13.54 -13.41 3.21
CA PRO A 275 12.09 -13.26 3.13
C PRO A 275 11.49 -14.36 2.26
N TYR A 276 10.71 -15.23 2.88
CA TYR A 276 9.87 -16.18 2.19
C TYR A 276 8.45 -15.64 2.12
N GLU A 277 7.96 -15.37 0.92
CA GLU A 277 6.57 -15.07 0.68
C GLU A 277 5.80 -16.38 0.50
N ILE A 278 4.83 -16.65 1.37
CA ILE A 278 3.88 -17.76 1.23
C ILE A 278 2.59 -17.17 0.72
N GLU A 279 2.42 -17.19 -0.59
CA GLU A 279 1.23 -16.70 -1.29
C GLU A 279 0.47 -17.88 -1.89
N ARG A 280 -0.84 -17.97 -1.62
CA ARG A 280 -1.71 -18.89 -2.34
C ARG A 280 -2.64 -18.11 -3.27
N LYS A 281 -2.84 -18.68 -4.46
CA LYS A 281 -3.56 -18.05 -5.55
C LYS A 281 -4.69 -18.96 -6.02
N PHE A 282 -5.88 -18.37 -6.15
CA PHE A 282 -7.08 -19.08 -6.52
C PHE A 282 -7.76 -18.44 -7.72
N LEU A 283 -8.17 -19.28 -8.66
CA LEU A 283 -9.09 -18.88 -9.71
C LEU A 283 -10.51 -18.92 -9.16
N ILE A 284 -11.25 -17.83 -9.35
CA ILE A 284 -12.65 -17.70 -8.92
C ILE A 284 -13.54 -17.39 -10.13
N GLU A 285 -14.85 -17.70 -10.02
CA GLU A 285 -15.84 -17.15 -10.94
C GLU A 285 -15.79 -15.62 -10.93
N TYR A 286 -16.19 -14.98 -12.04
CA TYR A 286 -16.20 -13.53 -12.10
C TYR A 286 -17.13 -12.99 -10.99
N PRO A 287 -16.59 -12.18 -10.04
CA PRO A 287 -17.35 -11.81 -8.86
C PRO A 287 -18.37 -10.69 -9.16
N ASP A 288 -19.35 -10.55 -8.29
CA ASP A 288 -20.30 -9.44 -8.33
C ASP A 288 -19.58 -8.11 -8.03
N ILE A 289 -19.41 -7.29 -9.07
CA ILE A 289 -18.73 -5.99 -8.98
C ILE A 289 -19.47 -5.02 -8.04
N ASN A 290 -20.80 -5.10 -7.95
CA ASN A 290 -21.55 -4.24 -7.03
C ASN A 290 -21.26 -4.60 -5.57
N TRP A 291 -21.16 -5.91 -5.29
CA TRP A 291 -20.77 -6.37 -3.96
C TRP A 291 -19.34 -5.97 -3.63
N LEU A 292 -18.40 -6.13 -4.57
CA LEU A 292 -16.99 -5.70 -4.40
C LEU A 292 -16.89 -4.20 -4.13
N ASN A 293 -17.57 -3.35 -4.92
CA ASN A 293 -17.55 -1.90 -4.74
C ASN A 293 -18.09 -1.45 -3.37
N LYS A 294 -19.00 -2.24 -2.77
CA LYS A 294 -19.61 -1.94 -1.47
C LYS A 294 -18.76 -2.40 -0.29
N ASN A 295 -18.04 -3.52 -0.43
CA ASN A 295 -17.39 -4.20 0.70
C ASN A 295 -15.85 -4.19 0.64
N CYS A 296 -15.25 -3.77 -0.47
CA CYS A 296 -13.82 -3.83 -0.68
C CYS A 296 -13.24 -2.45 -1.01
N LYS A 297 -11.96 -2.25 -0.72
CA LYS A 297 -11.21 -1.09 -1.20
C LYS A 297 -10.73 -1.35 -2.62
N LYS A 298 -11.11 -0.49 -3.56
CA LYS A 298 -10.75 -0.58 -4.97
C LYS A 298 -9.45 0.15 -5.25
N LEU A 299 -8.58 -0.48 -6.04
CA LEU A 299 -7.30 0.07 -6.50
C LEU A 299 -7.07 -0.26 -7.97
N GLU A 300 -6.38 0.62 -8.66
CA GLU A 300 -5.85 0.41 -10.00
C GLU A 300 -4.37 0.05 -9.90
N ILE A 301 -3.96 -0.98 -10.61
CA ILE A 301 -2.57 -1.43 -10.65
C ILE A 301 -2.11 -1.49 -12.10
N ILE A 302 -0.98 -0.83 -12.37
CA ILE A 302 -0.23 -0.96 -13.60
C ILE A 302 1.12 -1.55 -13.26
N GLN A 303 1.44 -2.71 -13.84
CA GLN A 303 2.67 -3.43 -13.60
C GLN A 303 3.45 -3.61 -14.88
N THR A 304 4.73 -3.25 -14.84
CA THR A 304 5.66 -3.35 -15.97
C THR A 304 6.84 -4.20 -15.58
N TYR A 305 7.17 -5.18 -16.40
CA TYR A 305 8.37 -6.00 -16.24
C TYR A 305 9.57 -5.30 -16.89
N LEU A 306 10.72 -5.36 -16.24
CA LEU A 306 11.97 -4.80 -16.73
C LEU A 306 12.87 -5.90 -17.28
N ASN A 307 13.79 -5.51 -18.16
CA ASN A 307 14.89 -6.39 -18.56
C ASN A 307 15.73 -6.74 -17.32
N SER A 308 16.02 -8.01 -17.12
CA SER A 308 16.84 -8.51 -16.01
C SER A 308 17.80 -9.60 -16.51
N ASP A 309 18.97 -9.67 -15.90
CA ASP A 309 19.92 -10.74 -16.12
C ASP A 309 19.51 -11.97 -15.29
N ASN A 310 19.67 -13.14 -15.88
CA ASN A 310 19.42 -14.50 -15.39
C ASN A 310 18.95 -14.70 -13.93
N ASN A 311 17.81 -15.36 -13.76
CA ASN A 311 17.16 -15.82 -12.52
C ASN A 311 16.45 -14.76 -11.66
N GLU A 312 16.40 -13.51 -12.08
CA GLU A 312 15.66 -12.46 -11.37
C GLU A 312 14.47 -12.00 -12.22
N GLU A 313 13.32 -11.85 -11.61
CA GLU A 313 12.19 -11.14 -12.19
C GLU A 313 12.13 -9.76 -11.57
N ILE A 314 12.34 -8.72 -12.38
CA ILE A 314 12.23 -7.34 -11.93
C ILE A 314 10.96 -6.74 -12.49
N ARG A 315 10.13 -6.18 -11.60
CA ARG A 315 8.93 -5.45 -11.98
C ARG A 315 8.87 -4.10 -11.28
N ILE A 316 8.25 -3.14 -11.93
CA ILE A 316 7.82 -1.89 -11.33
C ILE A 316 6.31 -1.80 -11.36
N ARG A 317 5.75 -1.19 -10.33
CA ARG A 317 4.31 -1.11 -10.12
C ARG A 317 3.90 0.33 -9.84
N GLN A 318 2.83 0.77 -10.48
CA GLN A 318 2.06 1.96 -10.14
C GLN A 318 0.76 1.48 -9.52
N ARG A 319 0.42 1.97 -8.33
CA ARG A 319 -0.72 1.53 -7.54
C ARG A 319 -1.46 2.72 -6.96
N GLY A 320 -2.76 2.77 -7.09
CA GLY A 320 -3.58 3.87 -6.58
C GLY A 320 -4.92 3.94 -7.25
N ILE A 321 -5.56 5.10 -7.26
CA ILE A 321 -6.84 5.37 -7.92
C ILE A 321 -6.97 6.84 -8.28
N ASN A 322 -7.71 7.15 -9.37
CA ASN A 322 -8.08 8.51 -9.77
C ASN A 322 -6.89 9.48 -9.90
N GLY A 323 -5.76 9.01 -10.43
CA GLY A 323 -4.57 9.85 -10.65
C GLY A 323 -3.66 10.01 -9.44
N ASN A 324 -4.01 9.43 -8.29
CA ASN A 324 -3.18 9.40 -7.09
C ASN A 324 -2.52 8.02 -6.99
N TYR A 325 -1.20 7.98 -7.20
CA TYR A 325 -0.46 6.73 -7.28
C TYR A 325 0.80 6.76 -6.44
N ILE A 326 1.16 5.60 -5.92
CA ILE A 326 2.50 5.29 -5.42
C ILE A 326 3.20 4.33 -6.37
N TYR A 327 4.51 4.27 -6.26
CA TYR A 327 5.37 3.52 -7.16
C TYR A 327 6.31 2.63 -6.38
N THR A 328 6.44 1.36 -6.82
CA THR A 328 7.34 0.39 -6.20
C THR A 328 8.14 -0.35 -7.26
N LYS A 329 9.33 -0.83 -6.88
CA LYS A 329 10.15 -1.78 -7.63
C LYS A 329 10.24 -3.06 -6.82
N THR A 330 9.90 -4.17 -7.43
CA THR A 330 10.00 -5.49 -6.83
C THR A 330 11.04 -6.30 -7.58
N ILE A 331 11.94 -6.94 -6.85
CA ILE A 331 12.92 -7.91 -7.37
C ILE A 331 12.53 -9.26 -6.78
N LYS A 332 12.19 -10.23 -7.64
CA LYS A 332 11.90 -11.62 -7.24
C LYS A 332 13.04 -12.51 -7.71
N LYS A 333 13.73 -13.12 -6.76
CA LYS A 333 14.78 -14.08 -7.01
C LYS A 333 14.34 -15.48 -6.61
N LYS A 334 14.36 -16.40 -7.56
CA LYS A 334 14.00 -17.80 -7.30
C LYS A 334 15.18 -18.51 -6.64
N ILE A 335 14.97 -19.09 -5.44
CA ILE A 335 15.95 -19.91 -4.74
C ILE A 335 15.69 -21.39 -4.98
N THR A 336 14.43 -21.82 -4.82
CA THR A 336 13.95 -23.18 -5.10
C THR A 336 12.62 -23.14 -5.87
N HIS A 337 12.01 -24.28 -6.15
CA HIS A 337 10.69 -24.32 -6.78
C HIS A 337 9.62 -23.61 -5.94
N ILE A 338 9.75 -23.62 -4.61
CA ILE A 338 8.75 -23.12 -3.68
C ILE A 338 9.21 -21.81 -3.00
N LYS A 339 10.54 -21.58 -2.87
CA LYS A 339 11.13 -20.45 -2.15
C LYS A 339 11.59 -19.36 -3.10
N ARG A 340 11.14 -18.13 -2.84
CA ARG A 340 11.57 -16.92 -3.54
C ARG A 340 11.96 -15.85 -2.52
N ILE A 341 12.96 -15.07 -2.86
CA ILE A 341 13.23 -13.79 -2.19
C ILE A 341 12.46 -12.73 -2.96
N GLU A 342 11.64 -11.96 -2.28
CA GLU A 342 10.99 -10.77 -2.82
C GLU A 342 11.48 -9.55 -2.05
N ILE A 343 12.10 -8.62 -2.77
CA ILE A 343 12.55 -7.34 -2.22
C ILE A 343 11.71 -6.27 -2.91
N GLU A 344 10.88 -5.56 -2.15
CA GLU A 344 10.12 -4.43 -2.64
C GLU A 344 10.73 -3.12 -2.12
N LYS A 345 10.91 -2.16 -3.01
CA LYS A 345 11.42 -0.82 -2.71
C LYS A 345 10.49 0.23 -3.27
N ARG A 346 10.19 1.23 -2.44
CA ARG A 346 9.43 2.39 -2.88
C ARG A 346 10.26 3.26 -3.82
N LEU A 347 9.61 3.77 -4.85
CA LEU A 347 10.20 4.67 -5.84
C LEU A 347 9.56 6.05 -5.75
N SER A 348 10.34 7.08 -6.04
CA SER A 348 9.75 8.34 -6.46
C SER A 348 9.11 8.19 -7.85
N LYS A 349 8.24 9.13 -8.20
CA LYS A 349 7.62 9.15 -9.54
C LYS A 349 8.67 9.25 -10.64
N ASP A 350 9.71 10.05 -10.43
CA ASP A 350 10.75 10.28 -11.42
C ASP A 350 11.63 9.03 -11.62
N GLU A 351 11.96 8.30 -10.53
CA GLU A 351 12.63 6.99 -10.60
C GLU A 351 11.78 5.96 -11.35
N TYR A 352 10.47 5.89 -11.04
CA TYR A 352 9.55 4.99 -11.73
C TYR A 352 9.49 5.26 -13.24
N LEU A 353 9.35 6.52 -13.63
CA LEU A 353 9.31 6.92 -15.04
C LEU A 353 10.63 6.63 -15.77
N SER A 354 11.78 6.80 -15.07
CA SER A 354 13.10 6.43 -15.61
C SER A 354 13.21 4.93 -15.87
N LEU A 355 12.78 4.12 -14.93
CA LEU A 355 12.83 2.67 -15.04
C LEU A 355 11.92 2.10 -16.15
N LEU A 356 10.82 2.79 -16.47
CA LEU A 356 9.94 2.40 -17.59
C LEU A 356 10.66 2.36 -18.94
N MET A 357 11.77 3.09 -19.12
CA MET A 357 12.58 3.04 -20.34
C MET A 357 13.29 1.69 -20.51
N ASN A 358 13.44 0.92 -19.42
CA ASN A 358 14.06 -0.40 -19.41
C ASN A 358 13.03 -1.54 -19.45
N ALA A 359 11.79 -1.25 -19.88
CA ALA A 359 10.74 -2.25 -19.95
C ALA A 359 11.11 -3.41 -20.88
N ASP A 360 10.81 -4.64 -20.47
CA ASP A 360 10.97 -5.85 -21.27
C ASP A 360 10.04 -5.79 -22.49
N ILE A 361 10.65 -5.76 -23.67
CA ILE A 361 9.93 -5.63 -24.95
C ILE A 361 9.09 -6.87 -25.31
N THR A 362 9.35 -8.00 -24.68
CA THR A 362 8.60 -9.26 -24.88
C THR A 362 7.34 -9.32 -24.04
N LYS A 363 7.16 -8.38 -23.12
CA LYS A 363 6.04 -8.30 -22.19
C LYS A 363 5.24 -7.01 -22.37
N GLN A 364 3.93 -7.13 -22.28
CA GLN A 364 3.02 -5.98 -22.20
C GLN A 364 2.79 -5.58 -20.74
N GLN A 365 2.39 -4.34 -20.51
CA GLN A 365 1.94 -3.91 -19.20
C GLN A 365 0.70 -4.69 -18.78
N ILE A 366 0.70 -5.18 -17.53
CA ILE A 366 -0.49 -5.68 -16.89
C ILE A 366 -1.23 -4.52 -16.24
N ARG A 367 -2.47 -4.31 -16.66
CA ARG A 367 -3.41 -3.40 -16.02
C ARG A 367 -4.50 -4.23 -15.37
N LYS A 368 -4.73 -4.03 -14.08
CA LYS A 368 -5.77 -4.73 -13.33
C LYS A 368 -6.42 -3.82 -12.31
N THR A 369 -7.67 -4.12 -11.99
CA THR A 369 -8.35 -3.54 -10.83
C THR A 369 -8.25 -4.53 -9.69
N ARG A 370 -7.70 -4.11 -8.56
CA ARG A 370 -7.59 -4.90 -7.34
C ARG A 370 -8.64 -4.45 -6.35
N TYR A 371 -9.35 -5.41 -5.79
CA TYR A 371 -10.26 -5.20 -4.68
C TYR A 371 -9.68 -5.86 -3.43
N CYS A 372 -9.43 -5.07 -2.40
CA CYS A 372 -8.86 -5.52 -1.14
C CYS A 372 -9.96 -5.73 -0.11
N LEU A 373 -9.99 -6.92 0.50
CA LEU A 373 -10.98 -7.32 1.49
C LEU A 373 -10.27 -7.92 2.71
N ILE A 374 -10.69 -7.51 3.90
CA ILE A 374 -10.35 -8.21 5.13
C ILE A 374 -11.57 -9.02 5.57
N TYR A 375 -11.38 -10.33 5.68
CA TYR A 375 -12.42 -11.26 6.11
C TYR A 375 -11.80 -12.30 7.04
N GLU A 376 -12.36 -12.49 8.22
CA GLU A 376 -11.85 -13.41 9.27
C GLU A 376 -10.33 -13.20 9.54
N ASN A 377 -9.92 -11.93 9.70
CA ASN A 377 -8.52 -11.50 9.88
C ASN A 377 -7.55 -11.94 8.77
N GLN A 378 -8.07 -12.34 7.61
CA GLN A 378 -7.29 -12.69 6.43
C GLN A 378 -7.44 -11.60 5.37
N TYR A 379 -6.35 -11.26 4.70
CA TYR A 379 -6.31 -10.22 3.69
C TYR A 379 -6.37 -10.81 2.30
N PHE A 380 -7.48 -10.55 1.60
CA PHE A 380 -7.76 -11.03 0.25
C PHE A 380 -7.53 -9.93 -0.77
N GLU A 381 -6.80 -10.24 -1.82
CA GLU A 381 -6.57 -9.38 -2.97
C GLU A 381 -7.26 -10.00 -4.20
N ILE A 382 -8.37 -9.40 -4.63
CA ILE A 382 -9.19 -9.88 -5.73
C ILE A 382 -8.83 -9.09 -6.97
N ASP A 383 -8.18 -9.72 -7.94
CA ASP A 383 -7.67 -9.09 -9.15
C ASP A 383 -8.58 -9.32 -10.35
N ILE A 384 -9.14 -8.24 -10.87
CA ILE A 384 -9.95 -8.20 -12.10
C ILE A 384 -9.08 -7.73 -13.26
N TYR A 385 -8.95 -8.57 -14.27
CA TYR A 385 -8.19 -8.25 -15.48
C TYR A 385 -9.12 -7.84 -16.61
N PRO A 386 -8.81 -6.78 -17.40
CA PRO A 386 -9.68 -6.28 -18.46
C PRO A 386 -9.91 -7.27 -19.62
N PHE A 387 -9.09 -8.31 -19.73
CA PHE A 387 -9.16 -9.33 -20.77
C PHE A 387 -9.94 -10.59 -20.34
N TRP A 388 -10.47 -10.63 -19.09
CA TRP A 388 -11.34 -11.69 -18.60
C TRP A 388 -12.71 -11.12 -18.20
N ASN A 389 -13.77 -11.84 -18.57
CA ASN A 389 -15.16 -11.49 -18.25
C ASN A 389 -15.91 -12.63 -17.52
N ASP A 390 -15.25 -13.78 -17.36
CA ASP A 390 -15.81 -15.00 -16.80
C ASP A 390 -15.15 -15.43 -15.48
N LYS A 391 -13.99 -14.87 -15.16
CA LYS A 391 -13.16 -15.28 -14.04
C LYS A 391 -12.31 -14.14 -13.49
N ALA A 392 -11.81 -14.34 -12.26
CA ALA A 392 -10.87 -13.45 -11.59
C ALA A 392 -9.86 -14.27 -10.80
N ILE A 393 -8.83 -13.61 -10.27
CA ILE A 393 -7.85 -14.23 -9.37
C ILE A 393 -8.03 -13.64 -7.98
N VAL A 394 -7.95 -14.50 -6.97
CA VAL A 394 -7.77 -14.13 -5.57
C VAL A 394 -6.37 -14.52 -5.13
N GLU A 395 -5.63 -13.56 -4.60
CA GLU A 395 -4.34 -13.77 -3.95
C GLU A 395 -4.53 -13.60 -2.45
N ILE A 396 -3.89 -14.46 -1.66
CA ILE A 396 -3.87 -14.37 -0.19
C ILE A 396 -2.47 -14.73 0.30
N GLU A 397 -1.90 -13.86 1.12
CA GLU A 397 -0.65 -14.12 1.79
C GLU A 397 -0.88 -14.80 3.14
N LEU A 398 -0.11 -15.85 3.41
CA LEU A 398 -0.25 -16.70 4.58
C LEU A 398 0.98 -16.62 5.47
N ASN A 399 0.78 -16.80 6.76
CA ASN A 399 1.86 -16.83 7.74
C ASN A 399 2.63 -18.18 7.74
N ASN A 400 1.97 -19.24 7.28
CA ASN A 400 2.59 -20.58 7.12
C ASN A 400 1.84 -21.37 6.03
N GLU A 401 2.48 -22.40 5.50
CA GLU A 401 1.94 -23.22 4.41
C GLU A 401 0.65 -23.98 4.77
N ASN A 402 0.43 -24.27 6.05
CA ASN A 402 -0.71 -25.02 6.55
C ASN A 402 -1.85 -24.14 7.07
N GLN A 403 -1.76 -22.83 6.92
CA GLN A 403 -2.81 -21.92 7.38
C GLN A 403 -4.12 -22.20 6.62
N GLU A 404 -5.20 -22.42 7.36
CA GLU A 404 -6.54 -22.58 6.81
C GLU A 404 -7.07 -21.27 6.24
N ILE A 405 -7.69 -21.33 5.07
CA ILE A 405 -8.27 -20.17 4.38
C ILE A 405 -9.78 -20.23 4.47
N THR A 406 -10.39 -19.20 5.03
CA THR A 406 -11.84 -19.04 5.11
C THR A 406 -12.30 -18.05 4.04
N PHE A 407 -12.85 -18.56 2.94
CA PHE A 407 -13.34 -17.70 1.85
C PHE A 407 -14.70 -17.09 2.18
N PRO A 408 -14.90 -15.79 1.85
CA PRO A 408 -16.25 -15.21 1.85
C PRO A 408 -17.19 -15.97 0.91
N ASN A 409 -18.42 -16.21 1.35
CA ASN A 409 -19.44 -16.95 0.58
C ASN A 409 -19.76 -16.35 -0.80
N LYS A 410 -19.40 -15.10 -1.04
CA LYS A 410 -19.58 -14.39 -2.32
C LYS A 410 -18.45 -14.63 -3.32
N LEU A 411 -17.34 -15.23 -2.90
CA LEU A 411 -16.23 -15.59 -3.76
C LEU A 411 -16.29 -17.09 -4.04
N LYS A 412 -16.68 -17.45 -5.25
CA LYS A 412 -16.80 -18.86 -5.65
C LYS A 412 -15.48 -19.35 -6.24
N VAL A 413 -14.75 -20.13 -5.47
CA VAL A 413 -13.48 -20.71 -5.87
C VAL A 413 -13.71 -21.80 -6.90
N ILE A 414 -13.00 -21.71 -8.04
CA ILE A 414 -13.00 -22.73 -9.09
C ILE A 414 -11.89 -23.75 -8.80
N LYS A 415 -10.66 -23.26 -8.60
CA LYS A 415 -9.49 -24.10 -8.27
C LYS A 415 -8.35 -23.27 -7.71
N GLU A 416 -7.46 -23.90 -6.99
CA GLU A 416 -6.17 -23.32 -6.66
C GLU A 416 -5.25 -23.30 -7.89
N VAL A 417 -4.51 -22.21 -8.06
CA VAL A 417 -3.60 -21.97 -9.19
C VAL A 417 -2.23 -21.43 -8.75
N THR A 418 -1.86 -21.64 -7.50
CA THR A 418 -0.61 -21.15 -6.89
C THR A 418 0.60 -21.54 -7.74
N ASP A 419 0.71 -22.78 -8.17
CA ASP A 419 1.82 -23.30 -8.96
C ASP A 419 1.57 -23.27 -10.47
N ASP A 420 0.36 -22.91 -10.91
CA ASP A 420 0.04 -22.87 -12.33
C ASP A 420 0.67 -21.65 -12.99
N ILE A 421 1.72 -21.89 -13.77
CA ILE A 421 2.48 -20.86 -14.47
C ILE A 421 1.61 -19.97 -15.37
N ASN A 422 0.49 -20.49 -15.88
CA ASN A 422 -0.41 -19.75 -16.77
C ASN A 422 -1.14 -18.60 -16.08
N TYR A 423 -1.25 -18.63 -14.75
CA TYR A 423 -1.91 -17.60 -13.95
C TYR A 423 -0.94 -16.66 -13.23
N LYS A 424 0.37 -16.78 -13.51
CA LYS A 424 1.36 -15.80 -13.03
C LYS A 424 1.24 -14.52 -13.83
N ASN A 425 1.34 -13.38 -13.16
CA ASN A 425 1.30 -12.06 -13.83
C ASN A 425 2.38 -11.94 -14.93
N SER A 426 3.57 -12.53 -14.73
CA SER A 426 4.64 -12.55 -15.75
C SER A 426 4.24 -13.32 -17.01
N SER A 427 3.48 -14.40 -16.86
CA SER A 427 2.96 -15.16 -18.00
C SER A 427 1.78 -14.47 -18.66
N LEU A 428 0.91 -13.81 -17.87
CA LEU A 428 -0.19 -13.00 -18.37
C LEU A 428 0.31 -11.78 -19.17
N ALA A 429 1.53 -11.32 -18.90
CA ALA A 429 2.17 -10.22 -19.60
C ALA A 429 2.76 -10.59 -20.98
N ASN A 430 2.94 -11.86 -21.31
CA ASN A 430 3.56 -12.27 -22.58
C ASN A 430 2.72 -11.83 -23.79
N ILE A 431 3.37 -11.16 -24.76
CA ILE A 431 2.73 -10.59 -25.96
C ILE A 431 2.16 -11.67 -26.88
N ASN A 432 2.74 -12.87 -26.87
CA ASN A 432 2.36 -13.98 -27.76
C ASN A 432 1.25 -14.87 -27.21
N ARG A 433 0.46 -14.42 -26.26
CA ARG A 433 -0.68 -15.16 -25.74
C ARG A 433 -1.84 -15.07 -26.76
N LYS A 434 -2.13 -16.19 -27.43
CA LYS A 434 -3.36 -16.39 -28.24
C LYS A 434 -4.55 -16.68 -27.33
#